data_037e6822798efa70c9c4b15e56ea4eff
#
_entry.id   037e6822798efa70c9c4b15e56ea4eff
#
_cell.length_a   1.000
_cell.length_b   1.000
_cell.length_c   1.000
_cell.angle_alpha   90.00
_cell.angle_beta   90.00
_cell.angle_gamma   90.00
#
_symmetry.space_group_name_H-M   'P 1'
#
loop_
_entity.id
_entity.type
_entity.pdbx_description
1 polymer ?
#
loop_
_entity_poly.entity_id
_entity_poly.type
_entity_poly.pdbx_seq_one_letter_code
_entity_poly.pdbx_strand_id
1 'polypeptide(L)'
;MRRTSSARTALALAPLLALGLSLAACKKDAAPSEPTASASAEPVEDVTEAAPMTPEDWIRAHHKDAVSSDLGKLQYATAEVDLDGDGTPEVLVYLGGPMFCGTGGCNLAVLKRQDGDLIQVSETSVVQLPVGVLDSKSHGWRDLAVSVSGGGMAEGVSRLRFTGRRYPGNASAEVSADAAPISKPLIAEDALKPLD
;
A
#
# COMPACT_ATOMS: atom_id res chain seq x y z
N MET A 1 54.57 2.94 -6.80
CA MET A 1 54.99 1.83 -5.92
C MET A 1 53.91 0.78 -5.87
N ARG A 2 54.29 -0.40 -6.29
CA ARG A 2 53.55 -1.66 -6.36
C ARG A 2 53.18 -2.20 -4.97
N ARG A 3 52.02 -2.93 -4.88
CA ARG A 3 51.80 -4.23 -4.22
C ARG A 3 50.31 -4.53 -4.28
N THR A 4 49.78 -5.40 -5.10
CA THR A 4 49.71 -6.88 -5.29
C THR A 4 49.45 -7.71 -4.02
N SER A 5 48.56 -8.63 -4.18
CA SER A 5 48.30 -9.91 -3.47
C SER A 5 47.06 -9.91 -2.58
N SER A 6 46.24 -10.94 -2.52
CA SER A 6 46.22 -12.27 -3.14
C SER A 6 44.90 -12.94 -2.77
N ALA A 7 44.42 -13.78 -3.66
CA ALA A 7 43.28 -14.69 -3.49
C ALA A 7 43.51 -15.72 -2.36
N ARG A 8 42.47 -16.18 -1.70
CA ARG A 8 42.40 -17.53 -1.13
C ARG A 8 41.00 -18.13 -1.31
N THR A 9 40.94 -19.04 -2.26
CA THR A 9 39.98 -20.11 -2.48
C THR A 9 40.03 -21.07 -1.29
N ALA A 10 38.88 -21.46 -0.77
CA ALA A 10 38.74 -22.66 0.06
C ALA A 10 37.48 -23.44 -0.38
N LEU A 11 37.76 -24.58 -0.97
CA LEU A 11 36.90 -25.66 -1.42
C LEU A 11 36.78 -26.68 -0.26
N ALA A 12 35.60 -27.12 0.12
CA ALA A 12 35.41 -28.34 0.91
C ALA A 12 33.99 -28.85 0.66
N LEU A 13 33.90 -29.84 -0.03
CA LEU A 13 33.52 -31.25 -0.09
C LEU A 13 32.39 -31.64 0.88
N ALA A 14 31.40 -32.28 0.23
CA ALA A 14 30.30 -33.06 0.79
C ALA A 14 30.79 -34.35 1.51
N PRO A 15 29.89 -35.03 2.27
CA PRO A 15 29.49 -36.33 1.74
C PRO A 15 28.01 -36.68 1.84
N LEU A 16 27.59 -37.52 0.89
CA LEU A 16 26.38 -38.36 0.86
C LEU A 16 26.40 -39.43 1.98
N LEU A 17 25.22 -39.85 2.46
CA LEU A 17 24.84 -41.26 2.81
C LEU A 17 23.31 -41.21 3.04
N ALA A 18 22.45 -41.80 2.27
CA ALA A 18 22.17 -43.23 2.00
C ALA A 18 21.03 -43.79 2.87
N LEU A 19 19.94 -44.11 2.21
CA LEU A 19 19.10 -45.33 2.27
C LEU A 19 18.33 -45.66 3.57
N GLY A 20 17.01 -45.81 3.40
CA GLY A 20 16.13 -46.47 4.36
C GLY A 20 14.75 -46.76 3.76
N LEU A 21 14.65 -47.77 2.91
CA LEU A 21 13.39 -48.38 2.46
C LEU A 21 12.79 -49.19 3.60
N SER A 22 11.49 -49.00 3.90
CA SER A 22 10.73 -49.97 4.66
C SER A 22 9.31 -50.05 4.08
N LEU A 23 9.07 -51.07 3.28
CA LEU A 23 7.74 -51.60 2.97
C LEU A 23 7.22 -52.40 4.15
N ALA A 24 6.00 -52.15 4.58
CA ALA A 24 5.21 -53.13 5.29
C ALA A 24 3.76 -53.07 4.80
N ALA A 25 3.43 -54.04 3.98
CA ALA A 25 2.05 -54.36 3.60
C ALA A 25 1.41 -55.21 4.67
N CYS A 26 0.22 -54.84 5.13
CA CYS A 26 -0.71 -55.79 5.75
C CYS A 26 -2.11 -55.59 5.16
N LYS A 27 -2.48 -56.56 4.34
CA LYS A 27 -3.84 -56.85 3.90
C LYS A 27 -4.56 -57.54 5.10
N LYS A 28 -5.79 -57.16 5.39
CA LYS A 28 -6.78 -58.07 5.92
C LYS A 28 -8.19 -57.60 5.64
N ASP A 29 -8.91 -58.48 4.97
CA ASP A 29 -10.32 -58.41 4.62
C ASP A 29 -11.22 -58.38 5.85
N ALA A 30 -12.31 -57.66 5.78
CA ALA A 30 -13.59 -58.01 6.42
C ALA A 30 -14.74 -57.15 5.88
N ALA A 31 -15.87 -57.78 5.75
CA ALA A 31 -17.11 -57.51 5.05
C ALA A 31 -17.95 -56.30 5.57
N PRO A 32 -19.08 -55.99 4.90
CA PRO A 32 -19.74 -54.69 4.97
C PRO A 32 -20.69 -54.61 6.13
N SER A 33 -20.67 -53.50 6.82
CA SER A 33 -21.75 -53.07 7.75
C SER A 33 -22.21 -51.68 7.30
N GLU A 34 -23.42 -51.60 6.80
CA GLU A 34 -24.12 -50.34 6.67
C GLU A 34 -24.32 -49.73 8.07
N PRO A 35 -24.03 -48.44 8.22
CA PRO A 35 -24.77 -47.63 9.18
C PRO A 35 -25.54 -46.57 8.45
N THR A 36 -26.82 -46.60 8.58
CA THR A 36 -27.73 -45.47 8.48
C THR A 36 -27.20 -44.32 9.33
N ALA A 37 -26.49 -43.39 8.71
CA ALA A 37 -26.20 -42.11 9.33
C ALA A 37 -27.11 -41.08 8.70
N SER A 38 -28.14 -40.75 9.45
CA SER A 38 -28.89 -39.50 9.28
C SER A 38 -27.92 -38.36 9.48
N ALA A 39 -27.37 -37.84 8.39
CA ALA A 39 -26.66 -36.58 8.40
C ALA A 39 -27.70 -35.48 8.54
N SER A 40 -27.88 -35.01 9.76
CA SER A 40 -28.47 -33.71 10.03
C SER A 40 -27.55 -32.69 9.39
N ALA A 41 -27.95 -32.20 8.23
CA ALA A 41 -27.31 -31.02 7.63
C ALA A 41 -27.65 -29.84 8.53
N GLU A 42 -26.69 -29.42 9.34
CA GLU A 42 -26.75 -28.10 9.96
C GLU A 42 -26.79 -27.06 8.83
N PRO A 43 -27.66 -26.03 8.93
CA PRO A 43 -27.67 -24.95 7.95
C PRO A 43 -26.27 -24.32 7.99
N VAL A 44 -25.54 -24.38 6.87
CA VAL A 44 -24.40 -23.50 6.64
C VAL A 44 -24.96 -22.08 6.69
N GLU A 45 -24.69 -21.36 7.78
CA GLU A 45 -24.93 -19.92 7.82
C GLU A 45 -24.19 -19.32 6.64
N ASP A 46 -24.95 -18.70 5.75
CA ASP A 46 -24.44 -17.92 4.63
C ASP A 46 -23.62 -16.78 5.24
N VAL A 47 -22.32 -16.99 5.38
CA VAL A 47 -21.39 -15.95 5.76
C VAL A 47 -21.36 -14.98 4.58
N THR A 48 -22.26 -14.01 4.62
CA THR A 48 -22.21 -12.87 3.71
C THR A 48 -20.88 -12.19 3.94
N GLU A 49 -19.91 -12.47 3.06
CA GLU A 49 -18.63 -11.78 3.05
C GLU A 49 -18.90 -10.27 2.98
N ALA A 50 -18.49 -9.55 4.00
CA ALA A 50 -18.68 -8.10 4.05
C ALA A 50 -18.01 -7.46 2.83
N ALA A 51 -18.70 -6.51 2.19
CA ALA A 51 -18.12 -5.80 1.06
C ALA A 51 -16.81 -5.11 1.49
N PRO A 52 -15.77 -5.11 0.62
CA PRO A 52 -14.49 -4.47 0.94
C PRO A 52 -14.68 -2.99 1.27
N MET A 53 -13.91 -2.49 2.25
CA MET A 53 -13.92 -1.09 2.66
C MET A 53 -13.61 -0.17 1.48
N THR A 54 -14.45 0.85 1.29
CA THR A 54 -14.23 1.88 0.29
C THR A 54 -13.34 3.01 0.84
N PRO A 55 -12.70 3.82 -0.03
CA PRO A 55 -11.97 5.01 0.44
C PRO A 55 -12.86 5.98 1.23
N GLU A 56 -14.13 6.11 0.85
CA GLU A 56 -15.11 6.93 1.54
C GLU A 56 -15.41 6.41 2.96
N ASP A 57 -15.54 5.10 3.12
CA ASP A 57 -15.74 4.48 4.43
C ASP A 57 -14.51 4.66 5.31
N TRP A 58 -13.32 4.52 4.71
CA TRP A 58 -12.06 4.78 5.41
C TRP A 58 -11.99 6.25 5.91
N ILE A 59 -12.33 7.23 5.05
CA ILE A 59 -12.37 8.63 5.43
C ILE A 59 -13.34 8.85 6.60
N ARG A 60 -14.57 8.31 6.51
CA ARG A 60 -15.57 8.45 7.58
C ARG A 60 -15.14 7.79 8.88
N ALA A 61 -14.42 6.67 8.80
CA ALA A 61 -13.95 5.96 10.00
C ALA A 61 -12.79 6.68 10.70
N HIS A 62 -11.83 7.23 9.92
CA HIS A 62 -10.57 7.76 10.45
C HIS A 62 -10.59 9.28 10.67
N HIS A 63 -11.49 10.01 9.97
CA HIS A 63 -11.56 11.48 10.02
C HIS A 63 -12.94 11.99 10.46
N LYS A 64 -13.53 11.36 11.48
CA LYS A 64 -14.88 11.67 11.99
C LYS A 64 -15.07 13.14 12.29
N ASP A 65 -14.08 13.78 12.93
CA ASP A 65 -14.13 15.19 13.30
C ASP A 65 -14.18 16.10 12.07
N ALA A 66 -13.46 15.75 11.01
CA ALA A 66 -13.46 16.49 9.76
C ALA A 66 -14.78 16.31 8.99
N VAL A 67 -15.35 15.11 9.03
CA VAL A 67 -16.64 14.80 8.39
C VAL A 67 -17.78 15.54 9.08
N SER A 68 -17.74 15.68 10.40
CA SER A 68 -18.76 16.35 11.20
C SER A 68 -18.53 17.85 11.41
N SER A 69 -17.46 18.40 10.81
CA SER A 69 -17.04 19.79 11.05
C SER A 69 -17.94 20.80 10.35
N ASP A 70 -18.30 21.86 11.06
CA ASP A 70 -18.99 23.04 10.52
C ASP A 70 -18.04 24.02 9.79
N LEU A 71 -16.73 23.76 9.77
CA LEU A 71 -15.72 24.63 9.14
C LEU A 71 -15.75 24.59 7.60
N GLY A 72 -16.49 23.67 7.03
CA GLY A 72 -16.63 23.49 5.59
C GLY A 72 -16.60 22.02 5.19
N LYS A 73 -17.05 21.72 3.95
CA LYS A 73 -17.14 20.36 3.49
C LYS A 73 -15.77 19.76 3.24
N LEU A 74 -15.58 18.53 3.70
CA LEU A 74 -14.47 17.68 3.29
C LEU A 74 -14.61 17.36 1.81
N GLN A 75 -13.51 17.51 1.08
CA GLN A 75 -13.36 17.10 -0.31
C GLN A 75 -12.28 16.03 -0.39
N TYR A 76 -12.36 15.17 -1.38
CA TYR A 76 -11.35 14.15 -1.58
C TYR A 76 -11.22 13.79 -3.05
N ALA A 77 -10.09 13.18 -3.38
CA ALA A 77 -9.86 12.52 -4.66
C ALA A 77 -9.08 11.23 -4.41
N THR A 78 -9.32 10.22 -5.23
CA THR A 78 -8.68 8.91 -5.08
C THR A 78 -8.04 8.44 -6.37
N ALA A 79 -7.00 7.62 -6.24
CA ALA A 79 -6.41 6.86 -7.33
C ALA A 79 -5.92 5.52 -6.82
N GLU A 80 -5.84 4.54 -7.70
CA GLU A 80 -5.31 3.22 -7.39
C GLU A 80 -4.07 2.93 -8.25
N VAL A 81 -3.02 2.41 -7.63
CA VAL A 81 -1.77 2.07 -8.31
C VAL A 81 -0.99 1.05 -7.49
N ASP A 82 -0.47 0.02 -8.14
CA ASP A 82 0.44 -0.94 -7.53
C ASP A 82 1.80 -0.28 -7.28
N LEU A 83 2.06 0.08 -6.02
CA LEU A 83 3.27 0.77 -5.59
C LEU A 83 4.39 -0.20 -5.19
N ASP A 84 4.05 -1.32 -4.57
CA ASP A 84 5.04 -2.28 -4.07
C ASP A 84 5.34 -3.42 -5.06
N GLY A 85 4.50 -3.61 -6.07
CA GLY A 85 4.68 -4.59 -7.12
C GLY A 85 4.15 -5.97 -6.74
N ASP A 86 3.23 -6.07 -5.76
CA ASP A 86 2.61 -7.33 -5.36
C ASP A 86 1.38 -7.71 -6.22
N GLY A 87 0.96 -6.80 -7.10
CA GLY A 87 -0.19 -6.98 -7.99
C GLY A 87 -1.51 -6.51 -7.40
N THR A 88 -1.54 -6.09 -6.14
CA THR A 88 -2.70 -5.49 -5.48
C THR A 88 -2.52 -3.97 -5.42
N PRO A 89 -3.37 -3.16 -6.07
CA PRO A 89 -3.19 -1.71 -6.04
C PRO A 89 -3.34 -1.13 -4.63
N GLU A 90 -2.42 -0.25 -4.26
CA GLU A 90 -2.60 0.68 -3.15
C GLU A 90 -3.59 1.78 -3.56
N VAL A 91 -4.27 2.33 -2.54
CA VAL A 91 -5.22 3.43 -2.70
C VAL A 91 -4.58 4.72 -2.20
N LEU A 92 -4.48 5.71 -3.08
CA LEU A 92 -4.13 7.07 -2.72
C LEU A 92 -5.41 7.84 -2.42
N VAL A 93 -5.43 8.56 -1.30
CA VAL A 93 -6.54 9.42 -0.90
C VAL A 93 -6.01 10.82 -0.64
N TYR A 94 -6.33 11.75 -1.52
CA TYR A 94 -6.06 13.17 -1.29
C TYR A 94 -7.23 13.77 -0.52
N LEU A 95 -6.92 14.39 0.62
CA LEU A 95 -7.90 14.97 1.54
C LEU A 95 -7.84 16.48 1.45
N GLY A 96 -8.93 17.08 0.99
CA GLY A 96 -9.10 18.52 0.84
C GLY A 96 -10.11 19.09 1.83
N GLY A 97 -10.08 20.40 1.95
CA GLY A 97 -10.97 21.16 2.85
C GLY A 97 -10.26 21.73 4.06
N PRO A 98 -10.97 22.54 4.88
CA PRO A 98 -10.35 23.38 5.91
C PRO A 98 -9.58 22.61 6.99
N MET A 99 -9.94 21.36 7.26
CA MET A 99 -9.28 20.51 8.27
C MET A 99 -7.97 19.87 7.78
N PHE A 100 -7.75 19.82 6.46
CA PHE A 100 -6.61 19.12 5.86
C PHE A 100 -5.68 20.04 5.09
N CYS A 101 -6.17 21.23 4.71
CA CYS A 101 -5.42 22.12 3.85
C CYS A 101 -4.92 23.34 4.62
N GLY A 102 -3.68 23.72 4.34
CA GLY A 102 -3.06 24.95 4.73
C GLY A 102 -2.55 25.72 3.51
N THR A 103 -1.78 26.80 3.75
CA THR A 103 -1.19 27.63 2.67
C THR A 103 -0.19 26.88 1.80
N GLY A 104 0.35 25.76 2.26
CA GLY A 104 1.31 24.94 1.51
C GLY A 104 0.70 23.74 0.81
N GLY A 105 -0.58 23.44 1.00
CA GLY A 105 -1.26 22.27 0.43
C GLY A 105 -2.07 21.49 1.44
N CYS A 106 -2.48 20.32 1.05
CA CYS A 106 -3.38 19.43 1.78
C CYS A 106 -2.69 18.11 2.15
N ASN A 107 -3.47 17.11 2.58
CA ASN A 107 -2.93 15.82 2.99
C ASN A 107 -3.15 14.75 1.90
N LEU A 108 -2.15 13.87 1.73
CA LEU A 108 -2.21 12.69 0.89
C LEU A 108 -1.97 11.45 1.74
N ALA A 109 -2.96 10.59 1.87
CA ALA A 109 -2.83 9.27 2.48
C ALA A 109 -2.53 8.20 1.42
N VAL A 110 -1.71 7.22 1.79
CA VAL A 110 -1.47 5.99 1.03
C VAL A 110 -1.96 4.82 1.87
N LEU A 111 -2.87 4.04 1.31
CA LEU A 111 -3.53 2.94 1.98
C LEU A 111 -3.22 1.63 1.25
N LYS A 112 -3.05 0.55 1.99
CA LYS A 112 -2.90 -0.81 1.46
C LYS A 112 -4.17 -1.62 1.77
N ARG A 113 -4.61 -2.43 0.81
CA ARG A 113 -5.71 -3.37 1.03
C ARG A 113 -5.22 -4.58 1.80
N GLN A 114 -5.91 -4.93 2.88
CA GLN A 114 -5.63 -6.09 3.70
C GLN A 114 -6.93 -6.66 4.27
N ASP A 115 -7.25 -7.91 3.98
CA ASP A 115 -8.40 -8.65 4.52
C ASP A 115 -9.75 -7.91 4.37
N GLY A 116 -9.93 -7.19 3.25
CA GLY A 116 -11.13 -6.39 2.99
C GLY A 116 -11.07 -4.96 3.53
N ASP A 117 -10.11 -4.64 4.38
CA ASP A 117 -9.90 -3.31 4.97
C ASP A 117 -8.90 -2.45 4.17
N LEU A 118 -8.86 -1.15 4.47
CA LEU A 118 -7.87 -0.20 4.02
C LEU A 118 -6.99 0.23 5.20
N ILE A 119 -5.73 -0.19 5.17
CA ILE A 119 -4.76 0.09 6.23
C ILE A 119 -3.84 1.24 5.80
N GLN A 120 -3.74 2.27 6.63
CA GLN A 120 -2.90 3.42 6.35
C GLN A 120 -1.41 3.05 6.44
N VAL A 121 -0.70 3.23 5.33
CA VAL A 121 0.75 3.08 5.22
C VAL A 121 1.44 4.40 5.58
N SER A 122 0.94 5.52 5.07
CA SER A 122 1.49 6.84 5.35
C SER A 122 0.46 7.94 5.10
N GLU A 123 0.71 9.11 5.70
CA GLU A 123 0.05 10.36 5.38
C GLU A 123 1.11 11.44 5.24
N THR A 124 1.04 12.20 4.16
CA THR A 124 1.97 13.27 3.80
C THR A 124 1.21 14.58 3.73
N SER A 125 1.64 15.55 4.49
CA SER A 125 1.09 16.92 4.45
C SER A 125 1.81 17.81 3.44
N VAL A 126 1.26 18.99 3.17
CA VAL A 126 1.84 20.00 2.24
C VAL A 126 1.92 19.47 0.80
N VAL A 127 0.91 18.72 0.41
CA VAL A 127 0.76 18.20 -0.96
C VAL A 127 -0.17 19.11 -1.74
N GLN A 128 0.26 19.55 -2.91
CA GLN A 128 -0.58 20.17 -3.92
C GLN A 128 -0.88 19.16 -5.02
N LEU A 129 -1.97 19.36 -5.73
CA LEU A 129 -2.24 18.62 -6.97
C LEU A 129 -1.43 19.23 -8.15
N PRO A 130 -1.10 18.43 -9.16
CA PRO A 130 -1.40 17.02 -9.30
C PRO A 130 -0.47 16.11 -8.48
N VAL A 131 -0.92 14.86 -8.28
CA VAL A 131 -0.13 13.75 -7.74
C VAL A 131 0.14 12.74 -8.83
N GLY A 132 1.37 12.27 -8.93
CA GLY A 132 1.79 11.24 -9.88
C GLY A 132 2.65 10.16 -9.24
N VAL A 133 3.00 9.16 -10.02
CA VAL A 133 3.90 8.08 -9.64
C VAL A 133 5.12 8.06 -10.56
N LEU A 134 6.29 7.78 -10.01
CA LEU A 134 7.55 7.68 -10.74
C LEU A 134 7.88 6.22 -11.05
N ASP A 135 8.69 6.00 -12.08
CA ASP A 135 9.23 4.66 -12.38
C ASP A 135 10.34 4.25 -11.41
N SER A 136 10.93 5.21 -10.73
CA SER A 136 11.93 4.94 -9.68
C SER A 136 11.29 4.30 -8.46
N LYS A 137 12.07 3.45 -7.79
CA LYS A 137 11.67 2.76 -6.57
C LYS A 137 12.65 3.05 -5.43
N SER A 138 12.09 3.14 -4.22
CA SER A 138 12.85 3.21 -2.98
C SER A 138 12.35 2.10 -2.05
N HIS A 139 13.26 1.26 -1.54
CA HIS A 139 12.94 0.12 -0.68
C HIS A 139 11.82 -0.79 -1.23
N GLY A 140 11.80 -1.01 -2.56
CA GLY A 140 10.85 -1.86 -3.25
C GLY A 140 9.55 -1.16 -3.70
N TRP A 141 9.20 -0.01 -3.14
CA TRP A 141 8.01 0.77 -3.48
C TRP A 141 8.33 1.84 -4.52
N ARG A 142 7.40 2.13 -5.42
CA ARG A 142 7.52 3.23 -6.38
C ARG A 142 7.50 4.57 -5.65
N ASP A 143 8.32 5.50 -6.12
CA ASP A 143 8.31 6.86 -5.57
C ASP A 143 7.11 7.64 -6.11
N LEU A 144 6.59 8.54 -5.27
CA LEU A 144 5.52 9.45 -5.68
C LEU A 144 6.12 10.80 -6.09
N ALA A 145 5.45 11.47 -7.01
CA ALA A 145 5.69 12.86 -7.37
C ALA A 145 4.47 13.69 -6.96
N VAL A 146 4.67 14.74 -6.20
CA VAL A 146 3.60 15.63 -5.77
C VAL A 146 4.00 17.07 -6.06
N SER A 147 3.03 17.88 -6.47
CA SER A 147 3.26 19.32 -6.58
C SER A 147 3.36 19.95 -5.20
N VAL A 148 4.19 20.97 -5.09
CA VAL A 148 4.37 21.77 -3.87
C VAL A 148 4.43 23.24 -4.23
N SER A 149 3.76 24.07 -3.44
CA SER A 149 3.79 25.54 -3.57
C SER A 149 3.20 26.20 -2.32
N GLY A 150 3.36 27.50 -2.19
CA GLY A 150 2.78 28.25 -1.09
C GLY A 150 3.55 28.11 0.22
N GLY A 151 3.04 28.69 1.31
CA GLY A 151 3.72 28.67 2.62
C GLY A 151 5.13 29.29 2.61
N GLY A 152 5.48 30.11 1.62
CA GLY A 152 6.84 30.65 1.44
C GLY A 152 7.76 29.79 0.57
N MET A 153 7.28 28.65 0.06
CA MET A 153 8.02 27.82 -0.91
C MET A 153 7.75 28.28 -2.35
N ALA A 154 8.79 28.15 -3.19
CA ALA A 154 8.63 28.23 -4.63
C ALA A 154 7.81 27.02 -5.14
N GLU A 155 7.11 27.24 -6.24
CA GLU A 155 6.45 26.15 -6.96
C GLU A 155 7.46 25.13 -7.46
N GLY A 156 7.12 23.84 -7.32
CA GLY A 156 7.99 22.74 -7.73
C GLY A 156 7.34 21.38 -7.57
N VAL A 157 8.11 20.35 -7.80
CA VAL A 157 7.70 18.96 -7.61
C VAL A 157 8.58 18.33 -6.52
N SER A 158 7.93 17.72 -5.57
CA SER A 158 8.59 16.90 -4.54
C SER A 158 8.54 15.43 -4.90
N ARG A 159 9.67 14.74 -4.76
CA ARG A 159 9.77 13.29 -4.88
C ARG A 159 9.68 12.67 -3.50
N LEU A 160 8.60 11.95 -3.25
CA LEU A 160 8.41 11.22 -2.00
C LEU A 160 9.00 9.81 -2.14
N ARG A 161 10.08 9.53 -1.42
CA ARG A 161 10.75 8.23 -1.40
C ARG A 161 10.21 7.40 -0.25
N PHE A 162 9.88 6.14 -0.54
CA PHE A 162 9.52 5.21 0.53
C PHE A 162 10.74 4.87 1.39
N THR A 163 10.58 4.90 2.71
CA THR A 163 11.68 4.69 3.68
C THR A 163 11.87 3.23 4.08
N GLY A 164 11.09 2.29 3.49
CA GLY A 164 10.96 0.91 3.94
C GLY A 164 9.83 0.71 4.96
N ARG A 165 9.21 1.80 5.42
CA ARG A 165 8.08 1.78 6.37
C ARG A 165 6.94 2.71 5.98
N ARG A 166 7.25 3.88 5.42
CA ARG A 166 6.28 4.92 5.02
C ARG A 166 6.91 5.92 4.07
N TYR A 167 6.11 6.70 3.38
CA TYR A 167 6.53 7.92 2.71
C TYR A 167 6.78 9.06 3.72
N PRO A 168 7.50 10.13 3.35
CA PRO A 168 7.71 11.29 4.22
C PRO A 168 6.40 11.90 4.69
N GLY A 169 6.34 12.33 5.95
CA GLY A 169 5.14 12.98 6.53
C GLY A 169 4.91 14.42 6.07
N ASN A 170 5.86 15.00 5.32
CA ASN A 170 5.75 16.36 4.79
C ASN A 170 6.44 16.43 3.43
N ALA A 171 5.71 16.89 2.40
CA ALA A 171 6.20 16.95 1.03
C ALA A 171 7.30 18.01 0.85
N SER A 172 7.35 19.05 1.67
CA SER A 172 8.37 20.10 1.56
C SER A 172 9.78 19.66 1.96
N ALA A 173 9.92 18.49 2.59
CA ALA A 173 11.22 17.99 3.03
C ALA A 173 12.13 17.50 1.89
N GLU A 174 11.58 17.15 0.74
CA GLU A 174 12.32 16.59 -0.41
C GLU A 174 12.01 17.31 -1.73
N VAL A 175 11.88 18.62 -1.72
CA VAL A 175 11.64 19.41 -2.94
C VAL A 175 12.86 19.35 -3.84
N SER A 176 12.64 18.99 -5.10
CA SER A 176 13.65 19.04 -6.15
C SER A 176 13.28 20.13 -7.15
N ALA A 177 14.11 21.15 -7.25
CA ALA A 177 13.93 22.20 -8.24
C ALA A 177 14.08 21.69 -9.68
N ASP A 178 14.78 20.55 -9.86
CA ASP A 178 15.04 19.94 -11.17
C ASP A 178 14.08 18.77 -11.49
N ALA A 179 13.05 18.57 -10.69
CA ALA A 179 12.07 17.52 -10.97
C ALA A 179 11.25 17.87 -12.21
N ALA A 180 11.15 16.92 -13.13
CA ALA A 180 10.29 17.08 -14.30
C ALA A 180 8.82 17.26 -13.88
N PRO A 181 8.03 18.07 -14.59
CA PRO A 181 6.59 18.20 -14.33
C PRO A 181 5.90 16.83 -14.36
N ILE A 182 4.84 16.70 -13.56
CA ILE A 182 4.02 15.47 -13.51
C ILE A 182 3.21 15.40 -14.81
N SER A 183 3.71 14.67 -15.80
CA SER A 183 3.12 14.57 -17.13
C SER A 183 1.92 13.62 -17.22
N LYS A 184 1.83 12.68 -16.29
CA LYS A 184 0.74 11.70 -16.18
C LYS A 184 0.25 11.65 -14.74
N PRO A 185 -0.66 12.54 -14.35
CA PRO A 185 -1.19 12.55 -12.99
C PRO A 185 -2.06 11.33 -12.75
N LEU A 186 -1.93 10.74 -11.55
CA LEU A 186 -2.88 9.79 -10.98
C LEU A 186 -4.08 10.54 -10.39
N ILE A 187 -3.82 11.65 -9.71
CA ILE A 187 -4.84 12.56 -9.19
C ILE A 187 -4.58 13.91 -9.84
N ALA A 188 -5.50 14.35 -10.68
CA ALA A 188 -5.44 15.62 -11.40
C ALA A 188 -5.92 16.79 -10.52
N GLU A 189 -5.68 18.04 -10.98
CA GLU A 189 -6.05 19.25 -10.23
C GLU A 189 -7.57 19.38 -10.00
N ASP A 190 -8.38 18.90 -10.95
CA ASP A 190 -9.84 18.98 -10.96
C ASP A 190 -10.52 17.71 -10.40
N ALA A 191 -9.76 16.79 -9.81
CA ALA A 191 -10.28 15.51 -9.35
C ALA A 191 -11.07 15.57 -8.03
N LEU A 192 -11.00 16.69 -7.30
CA LEU A 192 -11.65 16.83 -6.01
C LEU A 192 -13.19 16.81 -6.12
N LYS A 193 -13.80 15.99 -5.28
CA LYS A 193 -15.24 15.90 -5.10
C LYS A 193 -15.62 15.98 -3.62
N PRO A 194 -16.81 16.50 -3.27
CA PRO A 194 -17.27 16.51 -1.89
C PRO A 194 -17.48 15.09 -1.38
N LEU A 195 -17.27 14.87 -0.08
CA LEU A 195 -17.73 13.68 0.61
C LEU A 195 -19.18 13.91 1.01
N ASP A 196 -20.10 13.13 0.45
CA ASP A 196 -21.53 13.16 0.71
C ASP A 196 -21.90 12.34 1.97
#